data_f5226dcaadd9b70fc6ab36afbeed7ee9
#
_entry.id   f5226dcaadd9b70fc6ab36afbeed7ee9
#
_cell.length_a   1.000
_cell.length_b   1.000
_cell.length_c   1.000
_cell.angle_alpha   90.00
_cell.angle_beta   90.00
_cell.angle_gamma   90.00
#
_symmetry.space_group_name_H-M   'P 1'
#
loop_
_entity.id
_entity.type
_entity.pdbx_description
1 polymer ?
#
loop_
_entity_poly.entity_id
_entity_poly.type
_entity_poly.pdbx_seq_one_letter_code
_entity_poly.pdbx_strand_id
1 'polypeptide(L)'
;MMARPISGFDSPETKLFVEPFIGWRGWQWDAHRQRLVSFNSEVWNPGDELHARCIVGSYHDAPALDCNCGIFSMKDPRWLANHVPVENRQTVIGTIKIWGNIVGGSKGWRAEWAMIDALYVPCSDAEIEQAQLMKFMYDIDGDKTPAYLQSAMADAIEEVYGVTVYRHDPRDEMTMPNEWDTDVPF
;
A
#
# COMPACT_ATOMS: atom_id res chain seq x y z
N MET A 1 3.07 -28.61 -0.44
CA MET A 1 1.98 -27.80 -0.99
C MET A 1 2.66 -26.69 -1.77
N MET A 2 2.71 -26.76 -3.10
CA MET A 2 3.41 -25.76 -3.91
C MET A 2 2.54 -24.50 -3.95
N ALA A 3 3.09 -23.38 -3.50
CA ALA A 3 2.44 -22.08 -3.64
C ALA A 3 2.23 -21.78 -5.13
N ARG A 4 1.01 -21.46 -5.54
CA ARG A 4 0.73 -21.03 -6.91
C ARG A 4 1.44 -19.69 -7.15
N PRO A 5 2.15 -19.50 -8.27
CA PRO A 5 2.73 -18.21 -8.62
C PRO A 5 1.61 -17.18 -8.72
N ILE A 6 1.83 -16.00 -8.15
CA ILE A 6 0.92 -14.86 -8.32
C ILE A 6 0.99 -14.48 -9.79
N SER A 7 -0.12 -14.68 -10.51
CA SER A 7 -0.23 -14.34 -11.93
C SER A 7 0.04 -12.85 -12.13
N GLY A 8 0.94 -12.52 -13.04
CA GLY A 8 1.32 -11.14 -13.36
C GLY A 8 2.81 -10.81 -13.22
N PHE A 9 3.65 -11.81 -12.91
CA PHE A 9 5.11 -11.67 -12.90
C PHE A 9 5.74 -12.59 -13.97
N ASP A 10 5.35 -12.39 -15.23
CA ASP A 10 5.56 -13.36 -16.31
C ASP A 10 6.97 -13.37 -16.94
N SER A 11 7.87 -12.51 -16.57
CA SER A 11 9.27 -12.55 -17.02
C SER A 11 10.14 -11.80 -16.03
N PRO A 12 10.58 -12.45 -14.96
CA PRO A 12 11.36 -11.78 -13.94
C PRO A 12 12.77 -11.44 -14.47
N GLU A 13 13.08 -10.15 -14.48
CA GLU A 13 14.45 -9.66 -14.63
C GLU A 13 14.95 -9.18 -13.28
N THR A 14 16.12 -9.65 -12.87
CA THR A 14 16.82 -9.12 -11.70
C THR A 14 17.74 -7.99 -12.13
N LYS A 15 17.55 -6.80 -11.58
CA LYS A 15 18.41 -5.64 -11.80
C LYS A 15 18.84 -5.07 -10.47
N LEU A 16 20.13 -4.72 -10.36
CA LEU A 16 20.62 -3.94 -9.24
C LEU A 16 20.42 -2.46 -9.55
N PHE A 17 19.69 -1.76 -8.70
CA PHE A 17 19.43 -0.33 -8.84
C PHE A 17 20.10 0.45 -7.72
N VAL A 18 20.82 1.50 -8.12
CA VAL A 18 21.53 2.39 -7.19
C VAL A 18 20.61 3.48 -6.66
N GLU A 19 19.60 3.88 -7.44
CA GLU A 19 18.60 4.86 -7.05
C GLU A 19 17.28 4.19 -6.70
N PRO A 20 16.57 4.66 -5.65
CA PRO A 20 15.30 4.09 -5.27
C PRO A 20 14.22 4.28 -6.35
N PHE A 21 13.43 3.25 -6.59
CA PHE A 21 12.21 3.34 -7.38
C PHE A 21 11.01 3.60 -6.48
N ILE A 22 9.97 4.16 -7.06
CA ILE A 22 8.68 4.32 -6.41
C ILE A 22 7.76 3.17 -6.82
N GLY A 23 7.19 2.51 -5.83
CA GLY A 23 6.16 1.48 -6.02
C GLY A 23 4.97 1.72 -5.11
N TRP A 24 3.78 1.31 -5.57
CA TRP A 24 2.54 1.43 -4.81
C TRP A 24 2.29 0.22 -3.93
N ARG A 25 1.78 0.46 -2.71
CA ARG A 25 1.47 -0.59 -1.75
C ARG A 25 0.26 -0.22 -0.91
N GLY A 26 -0.41 -1.25 -0.34
CA GLY A 26 -1.50 -1.08 0.60
C GLY A 26 -1.18 -1.70 1.96
N TRP A 27 -1.75 -1.10 3.00
CA TRP A 27 -1.66 -1.56 4.39
C TRP A 27 -3.01 -1.44 5.08
N GLN A 28 -3.10 -2.03 6.25
CA GLN A 28 -4.11 -1.75 7.25
C GLN A 28 -3.51 -0.91 8.38
N TRP A 29 -4.26 0.07 8.85
CA TRP A 29 -3.91 0.80 10.06
C TRP A 29 -4.35 0.03 11.29
N ASP A 30 -3.41 -0.40 12.12
CA ASP A 30 -3.68 -0.93 13.45
C ASP A 30 -3.70 0.23 14.46
N ALA A 31 -4.89 0.73 14.75
CA ALA A 31 -5.06 1.88 15.65
C ALA A 31 -4.63 1.58 17.10
N HIS A 32 -4.68 0.30 17.51
CA HIS A 32 -4.25 -0.08 18.86
C HIS A 32 -2.73 -0.01 19.03
N ARG A 33 -2.01 -0.47 17.99
CA ARG A 33 -0.53 -0.41 17.99
C ARG A 33 0.00 0.87 17.38
N GLN A 34 -0.85 1.66 16.75
CA GLN A 34 -0.46 2.83 15.95
C GLN A 34 0.62 2.47 14.90
N ARG A 35 0.34 1.43 14.10
CA ARG A 35 1.27 0.92 13.08
C ARG A 35 0.54 0.52 11.82
N LEU A 36 1.24 0.68 10.70
CA LEU A 36 0.83 0.11 9.42
C LEU A 36 1.22 -1.37 9.38
N VAL A 37 0.29 -2.20 8.98
CA VAL A 37 0.47 -3.65 8.89
C VAL A 37 0.14 -4.10 7.47
N SER A 38 1.06 -4.81 6.84
CA SER A 38 0.82 -5.44 5.55
C SER A 38 -0.24 -6.53 5.65
N PHE A 39 -0.87 -6.88 4.53
CA PHE A 39 -1.85 -7.97 4.47
C PHE A 39 -1.28 -9.35 4.82
N ASN A 40 0.05 -9.51 4.81
CA ASN A 40 0.77 -10.69 5.31
C ASN A 40 1.23 -10.54 6.77
N SER A 41 0.66 -9.61 7.52
CA SER A 41 0.95 -9.34 8.94
C SER A 41 2.35 -8.77 9.25
N GLU A 42 3.09 -8.30 8.24
CA GLU A 42 4.34 -7.59 8.44
C GLU A 42 4.06 -6.18 9.00
N VAL A 43 4.73 -5.83 10.10
CA VAL A 43 4.61 -4.50 10.72
C VAL A 43 5.63 -3.57 10.09
N TRP A 44 5.18 -2.38 9.69
CA TRP A 44 6.01 -1.31 9.17
C TRP A 44 6.20 -0.25 10.26
N ASN A 45 7.40 -0.13 10.77
CA ASN A 45 7.69 0.90 11.78
C ASN A 45 7.97 2.25 11.11
N PRO A 46 7.65 3.35 11.80
CA PRO A 46 7.95 4.70 11.32
C PRO A 46 9.45 4.90 11.11
N GLY A 47 9.82 5.38 9.93
CA GLY A 47 11.20 5.71 9.58
C GLY A 47 12.14 4.52 9.37
N ASP A 48 11.68 3.30 9.59
CA ASP A 48 12.51 2.10 9.41
C ASP A 48 12.59 1.69 7.92
N GLU A 49 13.77 1.21 7.54
CA GLU A 49 13.97 0.45 6.31
C GLU A 49 13.56 -1.00 6.53
N LEU A 50 12.69 -1.50 5.68
CA LEU A 50 12.29 -2.90 5.69
C LEU A 50 13.21 -3.71 4.80
N HIS A 51 13.78 -4.77 5.34
CA HIS A 51 14.60 -5.74 4.60
C HIS A 51 13.82 -7.03 4.35
N ALA A 52 13.74 -7.42 3.08
CA ALA A 52 13.06 -8.63 2.67
C ALA A 52 13.73 -9.88 3.23
N ARG A 53 12.92 -10.84 3.65
CA ARG A 53 13.39 -12.16 4.09
C ARG A 53 12.56 -13.24 3.41
N CYS A 54 13.20 -14.35 3.05
CA CYS A 54 12.48 -15.51 2.56
C CYS A 54 11.88 -16.29 3.74
N ILE A 55 10.54 -16.36 3.79
CA ILE A 55 9.79 -17.07 4.84
C ILE A 55 9.54 -18.55 4.50
N VAL A 56 9.87 -18.98 3.29
CA VAL A 56 9.62 -20.35 2.80
C VAL A 56 10.75 -21.31 3.19
N GLY A 57 11.76 -20.83 3.94
CA GLY A 57 12.85 -21.67 4.44
C GLY A 57 13.95 -21.99 3.41
N SER A 58 13.95 -21.34 2.28
CA SER A 58 15.04 -21.43 1.31
C SER A 58 16.21 -20.57 1.77
N TYR A 59 17.42 -21.11 1.65
CA TYR A 59 18.67 -20.41 2.01
C TYR A 59 19.12 -19.53 0.84
N HIS A 60 18.33 -18.49 0.53
CA HIS A 60 18.68 -17.49 -0.48
C HIS A 60 18.31 -16.08 0.00
N ASP A 61 18.98 -15.11 -0.56
CA ASP A 61 18.64 -13.70 -0.36
C ASP A 61 17.33 -13.36 -1.09
N ALA A 62 16.48 -12.58 -0.44
CA ALA A 62 15.24 -12.11 -1.03
C ALA A 62 15.45 -10.76 -1.74
N PRO A 63 14.83 -10.54 -2.92
CA PRO A 63 14.01 -11.46 -3.70
C PRO A 63 14.84 -12.42 -4.58
N ALA A 64 14.35 -13.63 -4.78
CA ALA A 64 14.93 -14.58 -5.73
C ALA A 64 13.98 -14.82 -6.93
N LEU A 65 14.54 -15.19 -8.09
CA LEU A 65 13.79 -15.39 -9.32
C LEU A 65 12.83 -16.58 -9.26
N ASP A 66 13.26 -17.62 -8.62
CA ASP A 66 12.56 -18.90 -8.47
C ASP A 66 11.71 -18.99 -7.20
N CYS A 67 11.58 -17.90 -6.45
CA CYS A 67 10.82 -17.80 -5.21
C CYS A 67 9.92 -16.56 -5.20
N ASN A 68 8.77 -16.65 -4.55
CA ASN A 68 7.87 -15.51 -4.36
C ASN A 68 8.20 -14.62 -3.14
N CYS A 69 9.45 -14.63 -2.68
CA CYS A 69 9.90 -13.76 -1.60
C CYS A 69 10.22 -12.34 -2.09
N GLY A 70 10.33 -11.39 -1.15
CA GLY A 70 10.62 -10.00 -1.42
C GLY A 70 9.51 -9.07 -0.94
N ILE A 71 9.80 -7.77 -0.94
CA ILE A 71 8.82 -6.73 -0.62
C ILE A 71 8.08 -6.38 -1.91
N PHE A 72 6.78 -6.69 -1.94
CA PHE A 72 5.94 -6.46 -3.11
C PHE A 72 5.49 -5.01 -3.20
N SER A 73 5.50 -4.47 -4.43
CA SER A 73 4.88 -3.19 -4.78
C SER A 73 4.32 -3.23 -6.19
N MET A 74 3.31 -2.41 -6.44
CA MET A 74 2.66 -2.29 -7.75
C MET A 74 3.22 -1.08 -8.51
N LYS A 75 3.21 -1.14 -9.83
CA LYS A 75 3.57 -0.02 -10.71
C LYS A 75 2.49 1.05 -10.75
N ASP A 76 1.25 0.65 -10.49
CA ASP A 76 0.07 1.48 -10.61
C ASP A 76 -0.87 1.21 -9.41
N PRO A 77 -1.39 2.25 -8.72
CA PRO A 77 -2.26 2.07 -7.56
C PRO A 77 -3.58 1.38 -7.90
N ARG A 78 -4.06 1.48 -9.15
CA ARG A 78 -5.29 0.80 -9.60
C ARG A 78 -5.21 -0.72 -9.46
N TRP A 79 -4.02 -1.29 -9.54
CA TRP A 79 -3.80 -2.73 -9.38
C TRP A 79 -3.92 -3.18 -7.91
N LEU A 80 -3.90 -2.22 -6.99
CA LEU A 80 -4.19 -2.50 -5.58
C LEU A 80 -5.67 -2.76 -5.34
N ALA A 81 -6.58 -2.29 -6.22
CA ALA A 81 -8.01 -2.45 -6.05
C ALA A 81 -8.44 -3.92 -5.86
N ASN A 82 -7.74 -4.86 -6.49
CA ASN A 82 -8.00 -6.28 -6.37
C ASN A 82 -7.36 -6.94 -5.14
N HIS A 83 -6.48 -6.24 -4.45
CA HIS A 83 -5.70 -6.78 -3.33
C HIS A 83 -5.95 -6.07 -2.01
N VAL A 84 -6.57 -4.89 -2.09
CA VAL A 84 -6.86 -4.03 -0.94
C VAL A 84 -8.38 -3.97 -0.78
N PRO A 85 -8.95 -4.54 0.28
CA PRO A 85 -10.39 -4.48 0.52
C PRO A 85 -10.83 -3.01 0.67
N VAL A 86 -11.55 -2.50 -0.32
CA VAL A 86 -12.08 -1.12 -0.33
C VAL A 86 -13.08 -0.89 0.80
N GLU A 87 -13.73 -1.96 1.25
CA GLU A 87 -14.73 -1.94 2.32
C GLU A 87 -14.13 -1.74 3.72
N ASN A 88 -12.83 -1.96 3.85
CA ASN A 88 -12.16 -1.79 5.14
C ASN A 88 -11.65 -0.34 5.26
N ARG A 89 -12.36 0.47 6.03
CA ARG A 89 -12.04 1.89 6.29
C ARG A 89 -10.71 2.13 7.00
N GLN A 90 -10.01 1.10 7.39
CA GLN A 90 -8.65 1.16 7.96
C GLN A 90 -7.57 0.92 6.90
N THR A 91 -7.97 0.83 5.64
CA THR A 91 -7.03 0.67 4.55
C THR A 91 -6.30 1.98 4.25
N VAL A 92 -4.99 1.89 4.16
CA VAL A 92 -4.08 2.96 3.75
C VAL A 92 -3.37 2.52 2.48
N ILE A 93 -3.35 3.38 1.48
CA ILE A 93 -2.59 3.20 0.25
C ILE A 93 -1.39 4.13 0.32
N GLY A 94 -0.29 3.81 -0.34
CA GLY A 94 0.84 4.71 -0.37
C GLY A 94 1.92 4.30 -1.34
N THR A 95 2.93 5.13 -1.39
CA THR A 95 4.16 4.86 -2.13
C THR A 95 5.27 4.40 -1.19
N ILE A 96 6.10 3.52 -1.70
CA ILE A 96 7.33 3.09 -1.06
C ILE A 96 8.52 3.35 -2.00
N LYS A 97 9.62 3.76 -1.44
CA LYS A 97 10.93 3.70 -2.10
C LYS A 97 11.44 2.28 -1.99
N ILE A 98 11.86 1.71 -3.10
CA ILE A 98 12.40 0.35 -3.17
C ILE A 98 13.79 0.38 -3.80
N TRP A 99 14.70 -0.44 -3.30
CA TRP A 99 16.08 -0.54 -3.80
C TRP A 99 16.73 -1.89 -3.50
N GLY A 100 18.00 -2.03 -3.82
CA GLY A 100 18.76 -3.28 -3.73
C GLY A 100 18.46 -4.19 -4.91
N ASN A 101 18.40 -5.49 -4.67
CA ASN A 101 17.97 -6.45 -5.67
C ASN A 101 16.48 -6.29 -5.95
N ILE A 102 16.12 -6.12 -7.21
CA ILE A 102 14.73 -5.94 -7.63
C ILE A 102 14.39 -6.95 -8.72
N VAL A 103 13.29 -7.67 -8.52
CA VAL A 103 12.70 -8.57 -9.51
C VAL A 103 11.46 -7.88 -10.08
N GLY A 104 11.52 -7.56 -11.38
CA GLY A 104 10.44 -6.89 -12.10
C GLY A 104 9.43 -7.89 -12.66
N GLY A 105 8.16 -7.51 -12.64
CA GLY A 105 7.08 -8.18 -13.30
C GLY A 105 6.22 -7.19 -14.11
N SER A 106 5.21 -7.68 -14.84
CA SER A 106 4.33 -6.84 -15.65
C SER A 106 3.58 -5.81 -14.79
N LYS A 107 3.08 -6.20 -13.62
CA LYS A 107 2.24 -5.38 -12.73
C LYS A 107 2.96 -4.72 -11.57
N GLY A 108 4.16 -5.19 -11.22
CA GLY A 108 4.84 -4.68 -10.02
C GLY A 108 6.27 -5.17 -9.90
N TRP A 109 6.80 -5.01 -8.70
CA TRP A 109 8.15 -5.40 -8.34
C TRP A 109 8.16 -6.16 -7.03
N ARG A 110 9.22 -6.92 -6.84
CA ARG A 110 9.64 -7.47 -5.56
C ARG A 110 11.04 -6.95 -5.26
N ALA A 111 11.22 -6.31 -4.13
CA ALA A 111 12.47 -5.65 -3.78
C ALA A 111 13.10 -6.25 -2.54
N GLU A 112 14.40 -6.05 -2.41
CA GLU A 112 15.18 -6.41 -1.22
C GLU A 112 14.93 -5.44 -0.08
N TRP A 113 14.91 -4.14 -0.37
CA TRP A 113 14.72 -3.08 0.60
C TRP A 113 13.55 -2.18 0.24
N ALA A 114 12.86 -1.67 1.25
CA ALA A 114 11.84 -0.67 1.07
C ALA A 114 11.70 0.24 2.28
N MET A 115 11.20 1.47 2.03
CA MET A 115 10.82 2.45 3.04
C MET A 115 9.56 3.18 2.58
N ILE A 116 8.69 3.56 3.52
CA ILE A 116 7.51 4.38 3.22
C ILE A 116 7.96 5.74 2.69
N ASP A 117 7.33 6.21 1.60
CA ASP A 117 7.60 7.51 0.99
C ASP A 117 6.45 8.48 1.22
N ALA A 118 5.23 8.10 0.85
CA ALA A 118 4.02 8.90 1.06
C ALA A 118 2.81 7.99 1.30
N LEU A 119 1.82 8.50 2.02
CA LEU A 119 0.62 7.75 2.38
C LEU A 119 -0.64 8.48 1.92
N TYR A 120 -1.69 7.72 1.63
CA TYR A 120 -2.98 8.20 1.16
C TYR A 120 -4.07 7.54 2.01
N VAL A 121 -4.86 8.37 2.65
CA VAL A 121 -6.05 7.95 3.39
C VAL A 121 -7.26 8.42 2.62
N PRO A 122 -8.08 7.52 2.06
CA PRO A 122 -9.25 7.90 1.29
C PRO A 122 -10.29 8.60 2.16
N CYS A 123 -10.24 9.92 2.21
CA CYS A 123 -11.25 10.77 2.83
C CYS A 123 -11.42 12.03 1.97
N SER A 124 -12.63 12.34 1.56
CA SER A 124 -12.91 13.55 0.80
C SER A 124 -13.23 14.73 1.72
N ASP A 125 -12.87 15.94 1.29
CA ASP A 125 -13.20 17.17 2.02
C ASP A 125 -14.71 17.31 2.23
N ALA A 126 -15.52 16.90 1.24
CA ALA A 126 -16.98 16.92 1.34
C ALA A 126 -17.50 15.99 2.45
N GLU A 127 -16.90 14.83 2.65
CA GLU A 127 -17.26 13.92 3.75
C GLU A 127 -16.85 14.49 5.10
N ILE A 128 -15.70 15.17 5.17
CA ILE A 128 -15.22 15.85 6.39
C ILE A 128 -16.17 16.99 6.76
N GLU A 129 -16.52 17.85 5.80
CA GLU A 129 -17.48 18.95 5.99
C GLU A 129 -18.86 18.43 6.41
N GLN A 130 -19.35 17.38 5.78
CA GLN A 130 -20.62 16.75 6.14
C GLN A 130 -20.58 16.19 7.57
N ALA A 131 -19.50 15.54 7.97
CA ALA A 131 -19.35 15.01 9.31
C ALA A 131 -19.34 16.12 10.37
N GLN A 132 -18.64 17.24 10.09
CA GLN A 132 -18.64 18.43 10.95
C GLN A 132 -20.02 19.08 11.06
N LEU A 133 -20.75 19.18 9.94
CA LEU A 133 -22.11 19.71 9.91
C LEU A 133 -23.08 18.84 10.73
N MET A 134 -23.00 17.52 10.59
CA MET A 134 -23.82 16.59 11.35
C MET A 134 -23.55 16.67 12.85
N LYS A 135 -22.28 16.82 13.24
CA LYS A 135 -21.90 17.07 14.64
C LYS A 135 -22.56 18.34 15.18
N PHE A 136 -22.50 19.43 14.42
CA PHE A 136 -23.05 20.71 14.82
C PHE A 136 -24.58 20.71 14.91
N MET A 137 -25.28 20.10 13.93
CA MET A 137 -26.74 20.14 13.84
C MET A 137 -27.48 19.21 14.80
N TYR A 138 -26.88 18.07 15.10
CA TYR A 138 -27.60 16.98 15.80
C TYR A 138 -26.96 16.59 17.13
N ASP A 139 -25.93 17.31 17.56
CA ASP A 139 -25.13 16.95 18.76
C ASP A 139 -24.70 15.46 18.74
N ILE A 140 -24.62 14.93 17.52
CA ILE A 140 -24.11 13.58 17.30
C ILE A 140 -22.62 13.62 17.61
N ASP A 141 -22.19 12.70 18.44
CA ASP A 141 -20.77 12.45 18.70
C ASP A 141 -20.03 12.25 17.38
N GLY A 142 -19.44 13.35 16.86
CA GLY A 142 -18.80 13.39 15.55
C GLY A 142 -17.67 12.35 15.41
N ASP A 143 -17.15 11.90 16.55
CA ASP A 143 -16.12 10.88 16.64
C ASP A 143 -16.57 9.50 16.07
N LYS A 144 -17.87 9.34 15.85
CA LYS A 144 -18.46 8.09 15.30
C LYS A 144 -18.80 8.19 13.81
N THR A 145 -18.62 9.35 13.17
CA THR A 145 -18.83 9.44 11.73
C THR A 145 -17.67 8.80 10.97
N PRO A 146 -17.96 8.09 9.88
CA PRO A 146 -16.90 7.43 9.10
C PRO A 146 -15.82 8.38 8.56
N ALA A 147 -16.23 9.55 8.10
CA ALA A 147 -15.32 10.55 7.54
C ALA A 147 -14.43 11.17 8.63
N TYR A 148 -14.99 11.44 9.80
CA TYR A 148 -14.21 11.91 10.95
C TYR A 148 -13.15 10.88 11.37
N LEU A 149 -13.53 9.59 11.42
CA LEU A 149 -12.61 8.52 11.77
C LEU A 149 -11.46 8.39 10.76
N GLN A 150 -11.72 8.60 9.48
CA GLN A 150 -10.68 8.59 8.45
C GLN A 150 -9.77 9.81 8.56
N SER A 151 -10.31 10.99 8.82
CA SER A 151 -9.50 12.20 9.04
C SER A 151 -8.63 12.06 10.29
N ALA A 152 -9.18 11.61 11.41
CA ALA A 152 -8.42 11.36 12.64
C ALA A 152 -7.35 10.27 12.45
N MET A 153 -7.65 9.27 11.64
CA MET A 153 -6.66 8.25 11.26
C MET A 153 -5.51 8.87 10.43
N ALA A 154 -5.82 9.75 9.48
CA ALA A 154 -4.82 10.44 8.68
C ALA A 154 -3.90 11.30 9.57
N ASP A 155 -4.48 12.07 10.51
CA ASP A 155 -3.73 12.88 11.46
C ASP A 155 -2.80 12.02 12.33
N ALA A 156 -3.32 10.91 12.86
CA ALA A 156 -2.54 9.98 13.66
C ALA A 156 -1.39 9.32 12.88
N ILE A 157 -1.62 8.98 11.62
CA ILE A 157 -0.60 8.40 10.75
C ILE A 157 0.48 9.43 10.45
N GLU A 158 0.10 10.67 10.14
CA GLU A 158 1.04 11.76 9.85
C GLU A 158 1.94 12.04 11.06
N GLU A 159 1.35 12.10 12.27
CA GLU A 159 2.08 12.29 13.52
C GLU A 159 3.08 11.15 13.79
N VAL A 160 2.64 9.91 13.58
CA VAL A 160 3.45 8.72 13.89
C VAL A 160 4.55 8.49 12.87
N TYR A 161 4.26 8.64 11.57
CA TYR A 161 5.21 8.29 10.50
C TYR A 161 6.08 9.47 10.03
N GLY A 162 5.64 10.71 10.27
CA GLY A 162 6.39 11.89 9.83
C GLY A 162 6.55 11.99 8.32
N VAL A 163 5.66 11.34 7.55
CA VAL A 163 5.62 11.37 6.08
C VAL A 163 4.40 12.17 5.62
N THR A 164 4.40 12.62 4.38
CA THR A 164 3.24 13.30 3.81
C THR A 164 2.05 12.35 3.74
N VAL A 165 0.91 12.77 4.31
CA VAL A 165 -0.37 12.04 4.24
C VAL A 165 -1.37 12.84 3.40
N TYR A 166 -1.75 12.28 2.27
CA TYR A 166 -2.76 12.83 1.37
C TYR A 166 -4.15 12.30 1.75
N ARG A 167 -5.15 13.21 1.79
CA ARG A 167 -6.53 12.87 2.20
C ARG A 167 -7.44 12.67 0.98
N HIS A 168 -7.03 11.81 0.07
CA HIS A 168 -7.81 11.41 -1.10
C HIS A 168 -7.41 10.00 -1.55
N ASP A 169 -8.22 9.41 -2.41
CA ASP A 169 -7.88 8.13 -3.03
C ASP A 169 -7.01 8.38 -4.26
N PRO A 170 -5.76 7.90 -4.30
CA PRO A 170 -4.88 8.12 -5.44
C PRO A 170 -5.37 7.44 -6.72
N ARG A 171 -6.37 6.56 -6.63
CA ARG A 171 -6.98 5.90 -7.78
C ARG A 171 -7.98 6.80 -8.51
N ASP A 172 -8.56 7.78 -7.83
CA ASP A 172 -9.57 8.70 -8.38
C ASP A 172 -8.96 9.73 -9.33
N GLU A 173 -7.71 10.12 -9.11
CA GLU A 173 -7.01 11.11 -9.95
C GLU A 173 -6.51 10.55 -11.27
N MET A 174 -6.45 9.23 -11.41
CA MET A 174 -5.97 8.59 -12.61
C MET A 174 -7.13 8.32 -13.56
N THR A 175 -7.21 9.11 -14.63
CA THR A 175 -8.08 8.81 -15.77
C THR A 175 -7.81 7.37 -16.21
N MET A 176 -8.84 6.52 -16.12
CA MET A 176 -8.73 5.13 -16.59
C MET A 176 -8.25 5.16 -18.03
N PRO A 177 -7.18 4.48 -18.39
CA PRO A 177 -6.88 4.27 -19.79
C PRO A 177 -8.12 3.59 -20.40
N ASN A 178 -8.61 4.10 -21.53
CA ASN A 178 -9.85 3.65 -22.19
C ASN A 178 -9.78 2.22 -22.74
N GLU A 179 -8.74 1.50 -22.45
CA GLU A 179 -8.56 0.12 -22.88
C GLU A 179 -8.09 -0.72 -21.71
N TRP A 180 -9.03 -1.46 -21.11
CA TRP A 180 -8.66 -2.72 -20.51
C TRP A 180 -8.08 -3.56 -21.64
N ASP A 181 -6.78 -3.70 -21.68
CA ASP A 181 -6.14 -4.69 -22.52
C ASP A 181 -6.61 -6.07 -22.03
N THR A 182 -7.72 -6.52 -22.65
CA THR A 182 -8.36 -7.82 -22.37
C THR A 182 -7.54 -8.98 -22.94
N ASP A 183 -6.40 -8.69 -23.54
CA ASP A 183 -5.57 -9.67 -24.25
C ASP A 183 -4.42 -10.23 -23.39
N VAL A 184 -4.51 -10.21 -22.06
CA VAL A 184 -3.61 -11.01 -21.23
C VAL A 184 -4.36 -12.29 -20.84
N PRO A 185 -4.04 -13.45 -21.45
CA PRO A 185 -4.61 -14.72 -21.02
C PRO A 185 -4.23 -15.02 -19.57
N PHE A 186 -5.22 -15.47 -18.81
CA PHE A 186 -5.10 -15.90 -17.42
C PHE A 186 -4.24 -17.17 -17.25
#